data_57f4530735afccb3509f4fbaeb89ffbd
#
_entry.id   57f4530735afccb3509f4fbaeb89ffbd
#
_cell.length_a   1.000
_cell.length_b   1.000
_cell.length_c   1.000
_cell.angle_alpha   90.00
_cell.angle_beta   90.00
_cell.angle_gamma   90.00
#
_symmetry.space_group_name_H-M   'P 1'
#
loop_
_entity.id
_entity.type
_entity.pdbx_description
1 polymer ?
#
loop_
_entity_poly.entity_id
_entity_poly.type
_entity_poly.pdbx_seq_one_letter_code
_entity_poly.pdbx_strand_id
1 'polypeptide(L)'
;MLNKLNLLFFVFALCFVLPFGSLAQQIEKGYFRSPVKPGGRNYLSGNFSELRPNHFHAGLDFKFGGAEGEPIYAAADGWIHRIKISSFGYGNVIYLKHPSGHITLYGHLRNFVPKLHDWMVAKMYEAQQNELEIYPEVGELPVKKGELIAYGGNTGSSGGPHLHFEIRDSLDRAMDPLLAGFSEILDNTPPTPQKIAIVPLELDSRVNGKFQRIELTPVLSGSEYRIPETIRVTGRVGLEIQSYDRLDGATNQNGFPLFEVADDTGLLFSLLVDKIDYNYTRQFLLHTHQNRFTKLYFQRELKYDYIKPADPATGVFEVSAGEKKNLQVRLKDAYQNTRIVKLTLTGADLDSTIADGAAPSTPQVSYFRNVMKIKVRQS
;
A
#
# COMPACT_ATOMS: atom_id res chain seq x y z
N MET A 1 -63.03 -47.02 29.06
CA MET A 1 -61.57 -47.15 29.18
C MET A 1 -60.95 -46.22 28.19
N LEU A 2 -60.50 -45.03 28.66
CA LEU A 2 -59.88 -43.99 27.81
C LEU A 2 -58.37 -44.11 27.87
N ASN A 3 -57.77 -44.34 26.71
CA ASN A 3 -56.34 -44.32 26.55
C ASN A 3 -55.87 -42.83 26.41
N LYS A 4 -54.96 -42.41 27.29
CA LYS A 4 -54.29 -41.12 27.23
C LYS A 4 -53.16 -41.18 26.22
N LEU A 5 -53.29 -40.41 25.15
CA LEU A 5 -52.25 -40.19 24.15
C LEU A 5 -51.35 -39.05 24.62
N ASN A 6 -50.12 -39.34 25.00
CA ASN A 6 -49.07 -38.35 25.34
C ASN A 6 -48.49 -37.79 24.04
N LEU A 7 -48.77 -36.50 23.79
CA LEU A 7 -48.18 -35.73 22.70
C LEU A 7 -46.86 -35.13 23.17
N LEU A 8 -45.75 -35.71 22.72
CA LEU A 8 -44.40 -35.19 22.96
C LEU A 8 -44.14 -34.08 21.97
N PHE A 9 -44.06 -32.82 22.41
CA PHE A 9 -43.59 -31.68 21.62
C PHE A 9 -42.06 -31.72 21.58
N PHE A 10 -41.53 -32.08 20.42
CA PHE A 10 -40.11 -31.84 20.10
C PHE A 10 -39.95 -30.39 19.62
N VAL A 11 -39.40 -29.53 20.48
CA VAL A 11 -38.95 -28.20 20.08
C VAL A 11 -37.60 -28.34 19.42
N PHE A 12 -37.57 -28.30 18.08
CA PHE A 12 -36.34 -28.13 17.32
C PHE A 12 -35.89 -26.68 17.47
N ALA A 13 -34.90 -26.43 18.35
CA ALA A 13 -34.16 -25.17 18.36
C ALA A 13 -33.27 -25.12 17.12
N LEU A 14 -33.74 -24.45 16.07
CA LEU A 14 -32.99 -24.15 14.88
C LEU A 14 -31.94 -23.06 15.26
N CYS A 15 -30.73 -23.47 15.68
CA CYS A 15 -29.60 -22.57 15.79
C CYS A 15 -29.26 -22.07 14.38
N PHE A 16 -29.74 -20.91 14.01
CA PHE A 16 -29.21 -20.14 12.89
C PHE A 16 -27.75 -19.80 13.22
N VAL A 17 -26.82 -20.62 12.78
CA VAL A 17 -25.43 -20.24 12.64
C VAL A 17 -25.39 -19.25 11.47
N LEU A 18 -25.63 -17.97 11.77
CA LEU A 18 -25.29 -16.92 10.81
C LEU A 18 -23.78 -17.09 10.53
N PRO A 19 -23.38 -17.17 9.26
CA PRO A 19 -21.98 -17.12 8.96
C PRO A 19 -21.51 -15.74 9.46
N PHE A 20 -20.71 -15.72 10.52
CA PHE A 20 -19.89 -14.57 10.86
C PHE A 20 -18.92 -14.37 9.69
N GLY A 21 -19.40 -13.75 8.63
CA GLY A 21 -18.54 -13.10 7.66
C GLY A 21 -17.70 -12.15 8.49
N SER A 22 -16.42 -12.40 8.58
CA SER A 22 -15.46 -11.49 9.20
C SER A 22 -15.63 -10.13 8.53
N LEU A 23 -16.41 -9.24 9.13
CA LEU A 23 -16.46 -7.85 8.72
C LEU A 23 -15.03 -7.37 8.83
N ALA A 24 -14.44 -7.02 7.71
CA ALA A 24 -13.07 -6.52 7.67
C ALA A 24 -13.00 -5.34 8.64
N GLN A 25 -12.15 -5.44 9.65
CA GLN A 25 -11.97 -4.41 10.66
C GLN A 25 -11.61 -3.10 9.96
N GLN A 26 -12.38 -2.03 10.22
CA GLN A 26 -12.20 -0.71 9.64
C GLN A 26 -11.73 0.26 10.71
N ILE A 27 -10.97 1.27 10.29
CA ILE A 27 -10.56 2.37 11.17
C ILE A 27 -11.73 3.36 11.26
N GLU A 28 -12.26 3.55 12.48
CA GLU A 28 -13.27 4.56 12.77
C GLU A 28 -12.61 5.94 12.85
N LYS A 29 -13.13 6.91 12.07
CA LYS A 29 -12.64 8.30 12.09
C LYS A 29 -12.80 8.91 13.49
N GLY A 30 -11.70 9.53 13.99
CA GLY A 30 -11.67 10.15 15.32
C GLY A 30 -11.46 9.19 16.49
N TYR A 31 -11.49 7.86 16.29
CA TYR A 31 -11.11 6.92 17.33
C TYR A 31 -9.66 7.11 17.76
N PHE A 32 -8.75 7.23 16.80
CA PHE A 32 -7.34 7.54 17.04
C PHE A 32 -7.09 9.07 16.97
N ARG A 33 -6.22 9.57 17.83
CA ARG A 33 -5.67 10.93 17.72
C ARG A 33 -4.26 10.88 17.11
N SER A 34 -3.80 12.00 16.56
CA SER A 34 -2.41 12.11 16.09
C SER A 34 -1.42 11.82 17.24
N PRO A 35 -0.44 10.92 17.03
CA PRO A 35 0.56 10.59 18.04
C PRO A 35 1.63 11.68 18.19
N VAL A 36 1.71 12.63 17.25
CA VAL A 36 2.68 13.73 17.22
C VAL A 36 1.94 15.05 17.20
N LYS A 37 2.36 16.03 17.97
CA LYS A 37 1.80 17.41 18.02
C LYS A 37 0.27 17.44 17.90
N PRO A 38 -0.48 16.77 18.77
CA PRO A 38 -1.93 16.73 18.65
C PRO A 38 -2.53 18.14 18.68
N GLY A 39 -3.38 18.44 17.67
CA GLY A 39 -3.95 19.77 17.45
C GLY A 39 -3.03 20.76 16.75
N GLY A 40 -1.79 20.37 16.42
CA GLY A 40 -0.84 21.16 15.65
C GLY A 40 -0.60 20.58 14.26
N ARG A 41 -0.15 21.37 13.31
CA ARG A 41 0.17 20.91 11.94
C ARG A 41 1.26 19.86 11.94
N ASN A 42 1.01 18.74 11.29
CA ASN A 42 1.97 17.66 11.06
C ASN A 42 2.33 17.52 9.57
N TYR A 43 3.59 17.16 9.32
CA TYR A 43 4.13 16.88 8.00
C TYR A 43 4.71 15.49 7.97
N LEU A 44 4.51 14.80 6.84
CA LEU A 44 5.01 13.45 6.65
C LEU A 44 6.25 13.45 5.74
N SER A 45 7.18 12.53 5.99
CA SER A 45 8.28 12.17 5.09
C SER A 45 7.99 10.93 4.27
N GLY A 46 7.02 10.14 4.67
CA GLY A 46 6.50 8.97 3.99
C GLY A 46 5.09 8.65 4.46
N ASN A 47 4.29 8.01 3.61
CA ASN A 47 2.95 7.59 3.95
C ASN A 47 2.70 6.11 3.58
N PHE A 48 1.53 5.61 3.95
CA PHE A 48 1.08 4.26 3.66
C PHE A 48 1.04 4.01 2.14
N SER A 49 1.33 2.77 1.72
CA SER A 49 1.41 2.31 0.33
C SER A 49 2.52 2.93 -0.54
N GLU A 50 3.39 3.79 0.00
CA GLU A 50 4.54 4.31 -0.73
C GLU A 50 5.48 3.18 -1.17
N LEU A 51 5.96 3.26 -2.42
CA LEU A 51 6.88 2.27 -2.97
C LEU A 51 8.27 2.39 -2.35
N ARG A 52 8.68 1.41 -1.58
CA ARG A 52 10.05 1.26 -1.06
C ARG A 52 10.85 0.24 -1.90
N PRO A 53 12.16 0.08 -1.73
CA PRO A 53 12.97 -0.81 -2.57
C PRO A 53 12.51 -2.26 -2.68
N ASN A 54 11.80 -2.81 -1.70
CA ASN A 54 11.40 -4.22 -1.65
C ASN A 54 10.04 -4.47 -0.96
N HIS A 55 9.28 -3.42 -0.62
CA HIS A 55 7.98 -3.51 0.05
C HIS A 55 7.19 -2.21 -0.13
N PHE A 56 5.91 -2.22 0.21
CA PHE A 56 5.13 -1.01 0.45
C PHE A 56 5.42 -0.49 1.85
N HIS A 57 5.50 0.81 2.02
CA HIS A 57 5.57 1.44 3.32
C HIS A 57 4.26 1.20 4.08
N ALA A 58 4.37 0.72 5.32
CA ALA A 58 3.23 0.20 6.08
C ALA A 58 2.62 1.20 7.05
N GLY A 59 3.09 2.46 7.08
CA GLY A 59 2.65 3.45 8.05
C GLY A 59 2.82 4.88 7.60
N LEU A 60 2.86 5.79 8.57
CA LEU A 60 3.16 7.21 8.38
C LEU A 60 4.48 7.55 9.05
N ASP A 61 5.34 8.27 8.33
CA ASP A 61 6.59 8.81 8.86
C ASP A 61 6.41 10.28 9.21
N PHE A 62 6.13 10.59 10.49
CA PHE A 62 5.94 11.96 10.99
C PHE A 62 7.28 12.68 11.15
N LYS A 63 7.44 13.84 10.54
CA LYS A 63 8.65 14.66 10.61
C LYS A 63 8.82 15.36 11.95
N PHE A 64 10.06 15.39 12.43
CA PHE A 64 10.46 16.15 13.63
C PHE A 64 11.28 17.41 13.34
N GLY A 65 11.38 17.81 12.05
CA GLY A 65 12.21 18.97 11.66
C GLY A 65 13.72 18.72 11.77
N GLY A 66 14.15 17.45 11.78
CA GLY A 66 15.58 17.04 11.83
C GLY A 66 16.15 16.88 13.23
N ALA A 67 15.34 17.02 14.30
CA ALA A 67 15.78 16.86 15.68
C ALA A 67 15.05 15.68 16.36
N GLU A 68 15.75 15.00 17.27
CA GLU A 68 15.17 13.98 18.13
C GLU A 68 14.54 14.61 19.38
N GLY A 69 13.67 13.84 20.07
CA GLY A 69 13.08 14.25 21.35
C GLY A 69 11.65 14.76 21.23
N GLU A 70 11.03 14.71 20.06
CA GLU A 70 9.61 15.06 19.90
C GLU A 70 8.74 14.16 20.79
N PRO A 71 7.84 14.72 21.62
CA PRO A 71 6.95 13.94 22.47
C PRO A 71 5.99 13.07 21.65
N ILE A 72 5.89 11.80 22.02
CA ILE A 72 5.03 10.79 21.37
C ILE A 72 3.92 10.38 22.31
N TYR A 73 2.69 10.48 21.82
CA TYR A 73 1.47 10.25 22.61
C TYR A 73 0.72 9.01 22.12
N ALA A 74 0.10 8.29 23.07
CA ALA A 74 -0.78 7.16 22.77
C ALA A 74 -1.98 7.63 21.91
N ALA A 75 -2.19 6.98 20.77
CA ALA A 75 -3.24 7.37 19.83
C ALA A 75 -4.65 7.06 20.34
N ALA A 76 -4.83 6.06 21.21
CA ALA A 76 -6.10 5.68 21.84
C ALA A 76 -5.85 5.01 23.19
N ASP A 77 -6.91 4.81 23.99
CA ASP A 77 -6.87 3.99 25.21
C ASP A 77 -6.45 2.55 24.87
N GLY A 78 -5.66 1.93 25.74
CA GLY A 78 -5.21 0.56 25.56
C GLY A 78 -4.16 0.12 26.56
N TRP A 79 -3.30 -0.80 26.15
CA TRP A 79 -2.16 -1.26 26.96
C TRP A 79 -0.97 -1.59 26.05
N ILE A 80 0.24 -1.51 26.60
CA ILE A 80 1.43 -1.94 25.90
C ILE A 80 1.36 -3.46 25.74
N HIS A 81 1.20 -3.89 24.51
CA HIS A 81 1.10 -5.31 24.15
C HIS A 81 2.47 -5.91 23.81
N ARG A 82 3.36 -5.09 23.26
CA ARG A 82 4.70 -5.49 22.86
C ARG A 82 5.62 -4.28 22.93
N ILE A 83 6.84 -4.48 23.41
CA ILE A 83 7.90 -3.49 23.43
C ILE A 83 9.20 -4.16 22.99
N LYS A 84 9.99 -3.47 22.16
CA LYS A 84 11.25 -4.01 21.66
C LYS A 84 12.32 -2.93 21.64
N ILE A 85 13.56 -3.33 21.96
CA ILE A 85 14.79 -2.58 21.75
C ILE A 85 15.64 -3.38 20.79
N SER A 86 16.01 -2.76 19.66
CA SER A 86 16.80 -3.40 18.60
C SER A 86 17.62 -2.37 17.83
N SER A 87 18.78 -2.77 17.34
CA SER A 87 19.63 -1.97 16.45
C SER A 87 19.10 -1.93 15.01
N PHE A 88 18.10 -2.75 14.64
CA PHE A 88 17.60 -2.90 13.28
C PHE A 88 16.06 -2.72 13.21
N GLY A 89 15.56 -2.60 11.99
CA GLY A 89 14.13 -2.48 11.72
C GLY A 89 13.56 -1.23 12.36
N TYR A 90 12.50 -1.38 13.17
CA TYR A 90 11.83 -0.28 13.88
C TYR A 90 12.65 0.32 15.05
N GLY A 91 13.84 -0.24 15.38
CA GLY A 91 14.63 0.22 16.50
C GLY A 91 13.93 0.02 17.84
N ASN A 92 13.92 1.07 18.67
CA ASN A 92 13.09 1.10 19.88
C ASN A 92 11.63 1.32 19.47
N VAL A 93 10.76 0.39 19.84
CA VAL A 93 9.38 0.38 19.35
C VAL A 93 8.40 -0.06 20.43
N ILE A 94 7.24 0.60 20.48
CA ILE A 94 6.10 0.25 21.31
C ILE A 94 4.94 -0.18 20.41
N TYR A 95 4.23 -1.23 20.82
CA TYR A 95 2.96 -1.64 20.24
C TYR A 95 1.88 -1.53 21.31
N LEU A 96 0.85 -0.75 21.04
CA LEU A 96 -0.34 -0.66 21.89
C LEU A 96 -1.47 -1.48 21.30
N LYS A 97 -2.10 -2.30 22.12
CA LYS A 97 -3.35 -2.97 21.78
C LYS A 97 -4.54 -2.20 22.35
N HIS A 98 -5.57 -2.03 21.56
CA HIS A 98 -6.73 -1.21 21.85
C HIS A 98 -8.00 -2.05 22.04
N PRO A 99 -9.00 -1.57 22.83
CA PRO A 99 -10.30 -2.25 22.95
C PRO A 99 -11.02 -2.48 21.62
N SER A 100 -10.75 -1.65 20.59
CA SER A 100 -11.25 -1.85 19.23
C SER A 100 -10.67 -3.07 18.50
N GLY A 101 -9.68 -3.75 19.12
CA GLY A 101 -8.95 -4.86 18.52
C GLY A 101 -7.77 -4.45 17.64
N HIS A 102 -7.64 -3.16 17.31
CA HIS A 102 -6.49 -2.65 16.56
C HIS A 102 -5.22 -2.63 17.40
N ILE A 103 -4.09 -2.59 16.71
CA ILE A 103 -2.76 -2.38 17.30
C ILE A 103 -2.18 -1.11 16.68
N THR A 104 -1.61 -0.21 17.50
CA THR A 104 -0.79 0.90 16.99
C THR A 104 0.68 0.66 17.31
N LEU A 105 1.54 0.99 16.35
CA LEU A 105 2.99 0.86 16.42
C LEU A 105 3.65 2.23 16.40
N TYR A 106 4.65 2.41 17.26
CA TYR A 106 5.45 3.63 17.38
C TYR A 106 6.92 3.26 17.28
N GLY A 107 7.52 3.47 16.11
CA GLY A 107 8.89 3.06 15.79
C GLY A 107 9.91 4.19 15.80
N HIS A 108 11.18 3.82 15.75
CA HIS A 108 12.36 4.70 15.73
C HIS A 108 12.48 5.61 16.95
N LEU A 109 11.93 5.17 18.10
CA LEU A 109 11.92 5.93 19.34
C LEU A 109 13.33 6.15 19.88
N ARG A 110 13.61 7.36 20.41
CA ARG A 110 14.86 7.65 21.12
C ARG A 110 14.89 6.94 22.48
N ASN A 111 13.85 7.15 23.27
CA ASN A 111 13.68 6.58 24.60
C ASN A 111 12.21 6.59 25.01
N PHE A 112 11.89 5.78 26.00
CA PHE A 112 10.57 5.71 26.62
C PHE A 112 10.45 6.73 27.75
N VAL A 113 9.22 7.00 28.22
CA VAL A 113 9.01 7.76 29.45
C VAL A 113 9.69 7.08 30.65
N PRO A 114 10.10 7.81 31.72
CA PRO A 114 10.93 7.25 32.79
C PRO A 114 10.41 5.94 33.37
N LYS A 115 9.13 5.87 33.73
CA LYS A 115 8.53 4.65 34.30
C LYS A 115 8.68 3.43 33.37
N LEU A 116 8.43 3.60 32.09
CA LEU A 116 8.54 2.52 31.10
C LEU A 116 10.01 2.19 30.79
N HIS A 117 10.86 3.21 30.78
CA HIS A 117 12.30 3.02 30.62
C HIS A 117 12.87 2.16 31.76
N ASP A 118 12.58 2.50 33.01
CA ASP A 118 13.08 1.76 34.18
C ASP A 118 12.56 0.31 34.19
N TRP A 119 11.28 0.12 33.85
CA TRP A 119 10.69 -1.22 33.68
C TRP A 119 11.44 -2.03 32.62
N MET A 120 11.71 -1.44 31.45
CA MET A 120 12.40 -2.12 30.36
C MET A 120 13.87 -2.42 30.69
N VAL A 121 14.57 -1.48 31.36
CA VAL A 121 15.96 -1.68 31.81
C VAL A 121 16.04 -2.83 32.82
N ALA A 122 15.11 -2.92 33.80
CA ALA A 122 15.05 -4.04 34.70
C ALA A 122 14.92 -5.38 34.00
N LYS A 123 14.05 -5.46 32.98
CA LYS A 123 13.88 -6.65 32.15
C LYS A 123 15.12 -7.01 31.32
N MET A 124 15.85 -6.02 30.80
CA MET A 124 17.13 -6.24 30.12
C MET A 124 18.20 -6.80 31.07
N TYR A 125 18.26 -6.29 32.29
CA TYR A 125 19.17 -6.84 33.33
C TYR A 125 18.79 -8.26 33.71
N GLU A 126 17.50 -8.55 33.93
CA GLU A 126 17.02 -9.91 34.20
C GLU A 126 17.40 -10.89 33.07
N ALA A 127 17.26 -10.46 31.80
CA ALA A 127 17.57 -11.27 30.64
C ALA A 127 19.08 -11.29 30.31
N GLN A 128 19.88 -10.38 30.86
CA GLN A 128 21.29 -10.13 30.51
C GLN A 128 21.47 -9.87 28.99
N GLN A 129 20.58 -9.07 28.40
CA GLN A 129 20.59 -8.76 26.97
C GLN A 129 20.47 -7.25 26.75
N ASN A 130 21.21 -6.75 25.73
CA ASN A 130 21.15 -5.35 25.29
C ASN A 130 20.02 -5.09 24.27
N GLU A 131 19.57 -6.12 23.59
CA GLU A 131 18.40 -6.11 22.70
C GLU A 131 17.37 -7.08 23.27
N LEU A 132 16.13 -6.65 23.37
CA LEU A 132 15.09 -7.45 24.00
C LEU A 132 13.73 -7.15 23.40
N GLU A 133 12.92 -8.19 23.29
CA GLU A 133 11.53 -8.11 22.87
C GLU A 133 10.65 -8.77 23.94
N ILE A 134 9.70 -8.01 24.49
CA ILE A 134 8.85 -8.45 25.59
C ILE A 134 7.39 -8.22 25.23
N TYR A 135 6.57 -9.14 25.68
CA TYR A 135 5.11 -9.10 25.63
C TYR A 135 4.58 -9.00 27.07
N PRO A 136 4.29 -7.78 27.57
CA PRO A 136 3.71 -7.61 28.90
C PRO A 136 2.36 -8.32 29.04
N GLU A 137 1.99 -8.70 30.26
CA GLU A 137 0.69 -9.28 30.53
C GLU A 137 -0.45 -8.30 30.18
N VAL A 138 -1.61 -8.82 29.85
CA VAL A 138 -2.76 -8.01 29.48
C VAL A 138 -3.13 -7.08 30.63
N GLY A 139 -3.06 -5.76 30.39
CA GLY A 139 -3.36 -4.74 31.41
C GLY A 139 -2.23 -4.42 32.39
N GLU A 140 -1.05 -5.03 32.26
CA GLU A 140 0.13 -4.73 33.11
C GLU A 140 0.61 -3.29 32.94
N LEU A 141 0.63 -2.82 31.68
CA LEU A 141 1.06 -1.48 31.32
C LEU A 141 -0.08 -0.73 30.57
N PRO A 142 -1.13 -0.30 31.31
CA PRO A 142 -2.23 0.43 30.69
C PRO A 142 -1.80 1.84 30.28
N VAL A 143 -2.39 2.36 29.21
CA VAL A 143 -2.17 3.72 28.72
C VAL A 143 -3.50 4.38 28.37
N LYS A 144 -3.56 5.71 28.49
CA LYS A 144 -4.72 6.52 28.11
C LYS A 144 -4.47 7.25 26.80
N LYS A 145 -5.53 7.45 26.03
CA LYS A 145 -5.51 8.29 24.80
C LYS A 145 -4.90 9.65 25.11
N GLY A 146 -3.81 9.99 24.43
CA GLY A 146 -3.09 11.24 24.63
C GLY A 146 -2.08 11.23 25.77
N GLU A 147 -1.85 10.11 26.44
CA GLU A 147 -0.76 9.94 27.39
C GLU A 147 0.59 9.97 26.71
N LEU A 148 1.57 10.68 27.28
CA LEU A 148 2.96 10.67 26.82
C LEU A 148 3.56 9.29 27.09
N ILE A 149 4.06 8.62 26.04
CA ILE A 149 4.60 7.25 26.14
C ILE A 149 6.09 7.14 25.80
N ALA A 150 6.59 8.06 24.97
CA ALA A 150 7.97 8.02 24.49
C ALA A 150 8.40 9.36 23.90
N TYR A 151 9.65 9.40 23.44
CA TYR A 151 10.21 10.51 22.67
C TYR A 151 10.73 10.01 21.34
N GLY A 152 10.43 10.72 20.27
CA GLY A 152 10.84 10.39 18.91
C GLY A 152 12.34 10.46 18.71
N GLY A 153 12.85 9.61 17.86
CA GLY A 153 14.29 9.45 17.64
C GLY A 153 14.65 9.02 16.22
N ASN A 154 15.74 8.27 16.12
CA ASN A 154 16.31 7.80 14.87
C ASN A 154 16.93 6.39 15.04
N THR A 155 16.38 5.55 15.93
CA THR A 155 16.87 4.20 16.21
C THR A 155 16.48 3.21 15.13
N GLY A 156 17.21 2.10 15.01
CA GLY A 156 16.94 1.07 14.01
C GLY A 156 17.36 1.45 12.60
N SER A 157 16.62 0.97 11.60
CA SER A 157 16.91 1.20 10.17
C SER A 157 16.28 2.50 9.67
N SER A 158 16.60 3.63 10.32
CA SER A 158 16.08 4.95 9.99
C SER A 158 17.13 5.85 9.31
N GLY A 159 16.70 6.64 8.34
CA GLY A 159 17.56 7.59 7.61
C GLY A 159 17.61 9.00 8.21
N GLY A 160 16.86 9.27 9.29
CA GLY A 160 16.80 10.57 9.96
C GLY A 160 15.67 10.63 10.98
N PRO A 161 15.67 11.61 11.92
CA PRO A 161 14.68 11.67 13.01
C PRO A 161 13.24 11.78 12.51
N HIS A 162 12.40 10.79 12.86
CA HIS A 162 10.97 10.74 12.57
C HIS A 162 10.27 9.70 13.47
N LEU A 163 8.95 9.77 13.57
CA LEU A 163 8.14 8.67 14.08
C LEU A 163 7.61 7.86 12.91
N HIS A 164 7.92 6.57 12.88
CA HIS A 164 7.17 5.61 12.07
C HIS A 164 5.96 5.14 12.87
N PHE A 165 4.75 5.39 12.36
CA PHE A 165 3.49 5.08 13.02
C PHE A 165 2.61 4.20 12.15
N GLU A 166 2.11 3.09 12.71
CA GLU A 166 1.18 2.19 12.03
C GLU A 166 -0.11 2.00 12.82
N ILE A 167 -1.18 1.71 12.11
CA ILE A 167 -2.40 1.10 12.65
C ILE A 167 -2.53 -0.26 12.00
N ARG A 168 -2.66 -1.31 12.82
CA ARG A 168 -2.81 -2.69 12.36
C ARG A 168 -4.17 -3.24 12.78
N ASP A 169 -4.69 -4.16 11.98
CA ASP A 169 -5.88 -4.92 12.35
C ASP A 169 -5.55 -6.06 13.35
N SER A 170 -6.57 -6.80 13.76
CA SER A 170 -6.43 -7.91 14.71
C SER A 170 -5.62 -9.11 14.17
N LEU A 171 -5.34 -9.14 12.87
CA LEU A 171 -4.48 -10.12 12.20
C LEU A 171 -3.07 -9.59 11.96
N ASP A 172 -2.68 -8.50 12.61
CA ASP A 172 -1.37 -7.83 12.51
C ASP A 172 -1.06 -7.30 11.09
N ARG A 173 -2.07 -7.03 10.26
CA ARG A 173 -1.92 -6.42 8.94
C ARG A 173 -1.97 -4.91 9.07
N ALA A 174 -1.02 -4.21 8.46
CA ALA A 174 -1.02 -2.74 8.46
C ALA A 174 -2.16 -2.18 7.60
N MET A 175 -2.81 -1.15 8.09
CA MET A 175 -3.89 -0.40 7.44
C MET A 175 -3.45 1.05 7.24
N ASP A 176 -4.05 1.76 6.28
CA ASP A 176 -3.71 3.16 6.06
C ASP A 176 -4.12 4.03 7.26
N PRO A 177 -3.16 4.60 8.03
CA PRO A 177 -3.51 5.39 9.21
C PRO A 177 -4.18 6.74 8.87
N LEU A 178 -4.09 7.24 7.61
CA LEU A 178 -4.79 8.46 7.19
C LEU A 178 -6.32 8.29 7.25
N LEU A 179 -6.81 7.05 7.17
CA LEU A 179 -8.24 6.75 7.34
C LEU A 179 -8.77 7.05 8.75
N ALA A 180 -7.89 7.22 9.74
CA ALA A 180 -8.28 7.68 11.09
C ALA A 180 -8.78 9.13 11.10
N GLY A 181 -8.50 9.90 10.05
CA GLY A 181 -8.98 11.26 9.87
C GLY A 181 -8.24 12.29 10.75
N PHE A 182 -6.91 12.20 10.81
CA PHE A 182 -6.07 13.16 11.53
C PHE A 182 -6.21 14.56 10.93
N SER A 183 -6.83 15.50 11.66
CA SER A 183 -7.00 16.89 11.24
C SER A 183 -5.68 17.69 11.14
N GLU A 184 -4.62 17.15 11.74
CA GLU A 184 -3.27 17.71 11.75
C GLU A 184 -2.54 17.50 10.42
N ILE A 185 -2.99 16.58 9.59
CA ILE A 185 -2.44 16.29 8.27
C ILE A 185 -3.45 16.75 7.23
N LEU A 186 -3.08 17.66 6.35
CA LEU A 186 -3.97 18.19 5.32
C LEU A 186 -3.48 17.78 3.94
N ASP A 187 -4.45 17.50 3.08
CA ASP A 187 -4.20 17.22 1.68
C ASP A 187 -5.39 17.62 0.81
N ASN A 188 -5.15 18.59 -0.07
CA ASN A 188 -6.09 19.06 -1.08
C ASN A 188 -5.49 18.92 -2.49
N THR A 189 -4.36 18.22 -2.61
CA THR A 189 -3.57 18.13 -3.84
C THR A 189 -3.76 16.76 -4.47
N PRO A 190 -4.37 16.65 -5.66
CA PRO A 190 -4.49 15.35 -6.32
C PRO A 190 -3.14 14.76 -6.72
N PRO A 191 -3.01 13.42 -6.77
CA PRO A 191 -1.80 12.73 -7.19
C PRO A 191 -1.26 13.23 -8.55
N THR A 192 0.05 13.14 -8.74
CA THR A 192 0.75 13.61 -9.94
C THR A 192 1.27 12.43 -10.75
N PRO A 193 0.77 12.20 -11.99
CA PRO A 193 1.34 11.23 -12.91
C PRO A 193 2.63 11.78 -13.51
N GLN A 194 3.71 10.96 -13.49
CA GLN A 194 4.99 11.33 -14.07
C GLN A 194 5.20 10.69 -15.45
N LYS A 195 4.92 9.39 -15.52
CA LYS A 195 5.04 8.60 -16.75
C LYS A 195 3.97 7.53 -16.81
N ILE A 196 3.56 7.18 -18.02
CA ILE A 196 2.79 5.98 -18.29
C ILE A 196 3.60 5.09 -19.23
N ALA A 197 3.55 3.77 -19.03
CA ALA A 197 4.19 2.85 -19.94
C ALA A 197 3.17 1.87 -20.50
N ILE A 198 3.36 1.50 -21.77
CA ILE A 198 2.62 0.44 -22.45
C ILE A 198 3.58 -0.72 -22.68
N VAL A 199 3.14 -1.92 -22.30
CA VAL A 199 3.97 -3.12 -22.23
C VAL A 199 3.34 -4.21 -23.11
N PRO A 200 4.05 -4.79 -24.08
CA PRO A 200 3.62 -6.01 -24.76
C PRO A 200 3.71 -7.17 -23.76
N LEU A 201 2.65 -7.96 -23.62
CA LEU A 201 2.55 -9.03 -22.62
C LEU A 201 2.78 -10.43 -23.19
N GLU A 202 2.72 -10.59 -24.52
CA GLU A 202 2.94 -11.85 -25.23
C GLU A 202 3.94 -11.66 -26.38
N LEU A 203 4.49 -12.76 -26.88
CA LEU A 203 5.55 -12.72 -27.89
C LEU A 203 5.12 -12.10 -29.23
N ASP A 204 3.85 -12.21 -29.57
CA ASP A 204 3.22 -11.62 -30.76
C ASP A 204 2.68 -10.21 -30.53
N SER A 205 2.71 -9.72 -29.29
CA SER A 205 2.24 -8.38 -28.99
C SER A 205 3.23 -7.29 -29.43
N ARG A 206 2.73 -6.17 -29.91
CA ARG A 206 3.55 -5.02 -30.35
C ARG A 206 3.00 -3.71 -29.81
N VAL A 207 3.91 -2.79 -29.55
CA VAL A 207 3.60 -1.38 -29.27
C VAL A 207 4.35 -0.53 -30.29
N ASN A 208 3.61 0.23 -31.10
CA ASN A 208 4.14 0.97 -32.23
C ASN A 208 4.99 0.12 -33.22
N GLY A 209 4.52 -1.13 -33.47
CA GLY A 209 5.17 -2.09 -34.33
C GLY A 209 6.37 -2.82 -33.78
N LYS A 210 6.72 -2.63 -32.49
CA LYS A 210 7.90 -3.25 -31.84
C LYS A 210 7.54 -4.05 -30.61
N PHE A 211 8.26 -5.14 -30.36
CA PHE A 211 8.20 -5.89 -29.11
C PHE A 211 9.04 -5.16 -28.03
N GLN A 212 8.53 -4.04 -27.58
CA GLN A 212 9.22 -3.26 -26.54
C GLN A 212 8.23 -2.51 -25.67
N ARG A 213 8.59 -2.33 -24.42
CA ARG A 213 7.94 -1.42 -23.49
C ARG A 213 8.29 0.03 -23.88
N ILE A 214 7.30 0.89 -24.02
CA ILE A 214 7.51 2.33 -24.25
C ILE A 214 7.08 3.14 -23.02
N GLU A 215 7.73 4.27 -22.78
CA GLU A 215 7.36 5.23 -21.74
C GLU A 215 6.95 6.55 -22.38
N LEU A 216 5.86 7.11 -21.90
CA LEU A 216 5.29 8.36 -22.36
C LEU A 216 5.09 9.31 -21.18
N THR A 217 5.24 10.60 -21.41
CA THR A 217 5.03 11.63 -20.38
C THR A 217 3.65 12.26 -20.56
N PRO A 218 2.75 12.11 -19.57
CA PRO A 218 1.44 12.75 -19.64
C PRO A 218 1.57 14.27 -19.61
N VAL A 219 0.77 14.96 -20.44
CA VAL A 219 0.74 16.42 -20.53
C VAL A 219 -0.53 16.94 -19.85
N LEU A 220 -0.39 17.93 -18.97
CA LEU A 220 -1.53 18.56 -18.28
C LEU A 220 -2.38 19.34 -19.31
N SER A 221 -3.68 19.10 -19.30
CA SER A 221 -4.68 19.76 -20.14
C SER A 221 -5.92 20.10 -19.30
N GLY A 222 -6.03 21.33 -18.85
CA GLY A 222 -7.02 21.72 -17.85
C GLY A 222 -6.73 21.06 -16.48
N SER A 223 -7.69 20.33 -15.94
CA SER A 223 -7.57 19.58 -14.67
C SER A 223 -7.12 18.13 -14.85
N GLU A 224 -6.99 17.65 -16.08
CA GLU A 224 -6.65 16.27 -16.42
C GLU A 224 -5.31 16.19 -17.16
N TYR A 225 -4.69 15.01 -17.11
CA TYR A 225 -3.53 14.71 -17.93
C TYR A 225 -3.97 13.90 -19.17
N ARG A 226 -3.20 14.00 -20.23
CA ARG A 226 -3.41 13.19 -21.44
C ARG A 226 -2.09 12.78 -22.07
N ILE A 227 -2.10 11.65 -22.77
CA ILE A 227 -1.07 11.29 -23.74
C ILE A 227 -1.54 11.82 -25.09
N PRO A 228 -0.81 12.80 -25.69
CA PRO A 228 -1.25 13.43 -26.96
C PRO A 228 -1.25 12.46 -28.14
N GLU A 229 -0.30 11.52 -28.13
CA GLU A 229 -0.11 10.56 -29.20
C GLU A 229 -1.12 9.41 -29.10
N THR A 230 -1.62 8.96 -30.27
CA THR A 230 -2.34 7.70 -30.38
C THR A 230 -1.34 6.57 -30.54
N ILE A 231 -1.44 5.54 -29.67
CA ILE A 231 -0.49 4.44 -29.62
C ILE A 231 -1.07 3.25 -30.38
N ARG A 232 -0.31 2.74 -31.35
CA ARG A 232 -0.68 1.53 -32.11
C ARG A 232 -0.28 0.30 -31.31
N VAL A 233 -1.20 -0.65 -31.15
CA VAL A 233 -0.99 -1.89 -30.42
C VAL A 233 -1.44 -3.08 -31.25
N THR A 234 -0.74 -4.21 -31.10
CA THR A 234 -1.10 -5.51 -31.67
C THR A 234 -1.03 -6.53 -30.55
N GLY A 235 -1.98 -7.45 -30.47
CA GLY A 235 -2.05 -8.47 -29.41
C GLY A 235 -2.28 -7.84 -28.03
N ARG A 236 -1.85 -8.55 -26.99
CA ARG A 236 -2.18 -8.21 -25.59
C ARG A 236 -1.15 -7.28 -24.98
N VAL A 237 -1.62 -6.14 -24.49
CA VAL A 237 -0.78 -5.11 -23.83
C VAL A 237 -1.31 -4.77 -22.44
N GLY A 238 -0.40 -4.31 -21.56
CA GLY A 238 -0.73 -3.78 -20.24
C GLY A 238 -0.24 -2.35 -20.06
N LEU A 239 -0.79 -1.67 -19.05
CA LEU A 239 -0.35 -0.33 -18.65
C LEU A 239 0.47 -0.41 -17.35
N GLU A 240 1.45 0.47 -17.25
CA GLU A 240 2.17 0.75 -16.00
C GLU A 240 2.21 2.25 -15.78
N ILE A 241 2.15 2.71 -14.54
CA ILE A 241 2.21 4.13 -14.22
C ILE A 241 3.27 4.44 -13.15
N GLN A 242 4.04 5.48 -13.39
CA GLN A 242 4.87 6.13 -12.40
C GLN A 242 4.16 7.40 -11.94
N SER A 243 3.91 7.51 -10.66
CA SER A 243 3.18 8.62 -10.05
C SER A 243 3.56 8.79 -8.59
N TYR A 244 3.26 9.93 -8.04
CA TYR A 244 3.42 10.23 -6.63
C TYR A 244 2.31 11.16 -6.16
N ASP A 245 2.21 11.30 -4.87
CA ASP A 245 1.35 12.27 -4.20
C ASP A 245 2.15 13.25 -3.36
N ARG A 246 1.55 14.40 -2.99
CA ARG A 246 2.13 15.38 -2.10
C ARG A 246 1.08 15.92 -1.16
N LEU A 247 1.33 15.79 0.12
CA LEU A 247 0.51 16.43 1.14
C LEU A 247 0.76 17.94 1.17
N ASP A 248 -0.27 18.70 1.52
CA ASP A 248 -0.22 20.16 1.57
C ASP A 248 0.94 20.68 2.42
N GLY A 249 1.74 21.57 1.86
CA GLY A 249 2.90 22.16 2.52
C GLY A 249 4.10 21.25 2.70
N ALA A 250 4.08 20.05 2.10
CA ALA A 250 5.21 19.12 2.07
C ALA A 250 5.84 19.03 0.67
N THR A 251 7.13 18.78 0.61
CA THR A 251 7.88 18.58 -0.65
C THR A 251 8.13 17.12 -1.00
N ASN A 252 7.87 16.22 -0.05
CA ASN A 252 8.06 14.79 -0.22
C ASN A 252 7.12 14.22 -1.26
N GLN A 253 7.62 13.24 -2.01
CA GLN A 253 6.83 12.44 -2.93
C GLN A 253 6.38 11.19 -2.19
N ASN A 254 5.10 11.12 -1.89
CA ASN A 254 4.47 10.04 -1.14
C ASN A 254 3.75 9.05 -2.09
N GLY A 255 3.33 7.91 -1.55
CA GLY A 255 2.43 6.98 -2.21
C GLY A 255 0.97 7.39 -2.09
N PHE A 256 0.10 6.62 -2.71
CA PHE A 256 -1.36 6.69 -2.54
C PHE A 256 -1.99 5.33 -2.88
N PRO A 257 -3.17 5.02 -2.31
CA PRO A 257 -3.63 3.64 -2.26
C PRO A 257 -4.40 3.16 -3.50
N LEU A 258 -5.01 4.06 -4.34
CA LEU A 258 -5.97 3.62 -5.34
C LEU A 258 -5.56 3.99 -6.77
N PHE A 259 -5.56 2.96 -7.64
CA PHE A 259 -5.38 3.06 -9.08
C PHE A 259 -6.52 2.33 -9.80
N GLU A 260 -7.14 2.98 -10.76
CA GLU A 260 -8.18 2.38 -11.59
C GLU A 260 -7.91 2.63 -13.06
N VAL A 261 -8.30 1.69 -13.91
CA VAL A 261 -8.35 1.86 -15.37
C VAL A 261 -9.76 1.60 -15.84
N ALA A 262 -10.30 2.51 -16.63
CA ALA A 262 -11.64 2.41 -17.19
C ALA A 262 -11.62 2.79 -18.67
N ASP A 263 -12.63 2.36 -19.41
CA ASP A 263 -12.99 2.86 -20.75
C ASP A 263 -14.47 3.27 -20.77
N ASP A 264 -15.00 3.52 -21.97
CA ASP A 264 -16.39 3.92 -22.18
C ASP A 264 -17.40 2.82 -21.77
N THR A 265 -16.95 1.58 -21.60
CA THR A 265 -17.78 0.43 -21.18
C THR A 265 -17.80 0.21 -19.67
N GLY A 266 -16.83 0.79 -18.95
CA GLY A 266 -16.75 0.68 -17.48
C GLY A 266 -15.36 0.47 -16.93
N LEU A 267 -15.30 -0.03 -15.69
CA LEU A 267 -14.07 -0.30 -14.96
C LEU A 267 -13.38 -1.58 -15.49
N LEU A 268 -12.12 -1.46 -15.89
CA LEU A 268 -11.33 -2.55 -16.48
C LEU A 268 -10.29 -3.11 -15.50
N PHE A 269 -9.85 -2.32 -14.52
CA PHE A 269 -8.88 -2.72 -13.52
C PHE A 269 -8.97 -1.82 -12.29
N SER A 270 -8.83 -2.37 -11.11
CA SER A 270 -8.71 -1.62 -9.86
C SER A 270 -7.67 -2.24 -8.95
N LEU A 271 -6.79 -1.40 -8.43
CA LEU A 271 -5.82 -1.72 -7.40
C LEU A 271 -6.10 -0.82 -6.20
N LEU A 272 -6.36 -1.41 -5.05
CA LEU A 272 -6.50 -0.71 -3.78
C LEU A 272 -5.58 -1.35 -2.75
N VAL A 273 -4.52 -0.63 -2.36
CA VAL A 273 -3.68 -1.02 -1.22
C VAL A 273 -4.32 -0.47 0.04
N ASP A 274 -5.28 -1.20 0.61
CA ASP A 274 -5.99 -0.85 1.85
C ASP A 274 -5.40 -1.54 3.09
N LYS A 275 -4.67 -2.65 2.86
CA LYS A 275 -3.99 -3.44 3.90
C LYS A 275 -2.69 -4.03 3.38
N ILE A 276 -1.72 -4.16 4.25
CA ILE A 276 -0.44 -4.81 3.95
C ILE A 276 -0.24 -5.97 4.92
N ASP A 277 -0.21 -7.19 4.38
CA ASP A 277 0.16 -8.39 5.10
C ASP A 277 1.67 -8.62 4.96
N TYR A 278 2.38 -8.65 6.08
CA TYR A 278 3.83 -8.82 6.08
C TYR A 278 4.29 -10.18 5.56
N ASN A 279 3.45 -11.22 5.62
CA ASN A 279 3.76 -12.52 5.04
C ASN A 279 3.87 -12.48 3.52
N TYR A 280 3.21 -11.53 2.88
CA TYR A 280 3.16 -11.37 1.42
C TYR A 280 3.86 -10.11 0.91
N THR A 281 4.53 -9.35 1.76
CA THR A 281 5.11 -8.05 1.41
C THR A 281 6.06 -8.10 0.22
N ARG A 282 6.77 -9.24 -0.01
CA ARG A 282 7.68 -9.40 -1.16
C ARG A 282 6.96 -9.57 -2.51
N GLN A 283 5.67 -9.89 -2.51
CA GLN A 283 4.87 -9.95 -3.74
C GLN A 283 4.76 -8.59 -4.44
N PHE A 284 4.98 -7.51 -3.69
CA PHE A 284 5.20 -6.16 -4.20
C PHE A 284 6.11 -6.12 -5.44
N LEU A 285 7.20 -6.91 -5.49
CA LEU A 285 8.15 -6.95 -6.61
C LEU A 285 7.53 -7.45 -7.92
N LEU A 286 6.47 -8.26 -7.83
CA LEU A 286 5.75 -8.77 -8.99
C LEU A 286 4.76 -7.73 -9.52
N HIS A 287 4.33 -6.82 -8.65
CA HIS A 287 3.34 -5.78 -8.95
C HIS A 287 3.96 -4.47 -9.43
N THR A 288 5.28 -4.32 -9.31
CA THR A 288 5.99 -3.11 -9.71
C THR A 288 7.02 -3.40 -10.80
N HIS A 289 7.33 -2.38 -11.58
CA HIS A 289 8.44 -2.40 -12.52
C HIS A 289 9.53 -1.44 -12.03
N GLN A 290 10.73 -1.97 -11.77
CA GLN A 290 11.92 -1.23 -11.30
C GLN A 290 11.65 -0.37 -10.04
N ASN A 291 10.67 -0.72 -9.18
CA ASN A 291 10.21 0.05 -8.01
C ASN A 291 9.80 1.50 -8.30
N ARG A 292 9.42 1.79 -9.51
CA ARG A 292 8.99 3.12 -9.95
C ARG A 292 7.59 3.12 -10.54
N PHE A 293 7.26 2.04 -11.25
CA PHE A 293 5.97 1.92 -11.93
C PHE A 293 5.10 0.91 -11.19
N THR A 294 3.87 1.28 -10.96
CA THR A 294 2.81 0.36 -10.57
C THR A 294 2.23 -0.27 -11.82
N LYS A 295 2.15 -1.59 -11.86
CA LYS A 295 1.49 -2.33 -12.95
C LYS A 295 -0.03 -2.23 -12.79
N LEU A 296 -0.72 -1.86 -13.84
CA LEU A 296 -2.18 -1.73 -13.89
C LEU A 296 -2.82 -2.91 -14.63
N TYR A 297 -2.22 -4.09 -14.49
CA TYR A 297 -2.69 -5.35 -15.03
C TYR A 297 -2.36 -6.50 -14.09
N PHE A 298 -3.16 -7.55 -14.14
CA PHE A 298 -3.03 -8.73 -13.29
C PHE A 298 -2.41 -9.89 -14.05
N GLN A 299 -1.42 -10.54 -13.45
CA GLN A 299 -0.90 -11.81 -13.90
C GLN A 299 -1.57 -12.92 -13.05
N ARG A 300 -2.27 -13.85 -13.71
CA ARG A 300 -3.18 -14.85 -13.09
C ARG A 300 -2.61 -15.69 -11.96
N GLU A 301 -1.29 -15.73 -11.81
CA GLU A 301 -0.58 -16.58 -10.85
C GLU A 301 -0.37 -15.91 -9.47
N LEU A 302 -0.79 -14.65 -9.32
CA LEU A 302 -0.51 -13.85 -8.14
C LEU A 302 -1.79 -13.65 -7.33
N LYS A 303 -1.82 -14.19 -6.12
CA LYS A 303 -2.90 -13.92 -5.16
C LYS A 303 -2.51 -12.69 -4.32
N TYR A 304 -3.08 -11.54 -4.65
CA TYR A 304 -2.93 -10.34 -3.82
C TYR A 304 -4.27 -9.93 -3.24
N ASP A 305 -4.31 -9.68 -1.93
CA ASP A 305 -5.52 -9.21 -1.27
C ASP A 305 -5.87 -7.77 -1.66
N TYR A 306 -4.90 -6.99 -2.17
CA TYR A 306 -5.07 -5.59 -2.53
C TYR A 306 -5.38 -5.34 -4.01
N ILE A 307 -5.28 -6.33 -4.88
CA ILE A 307 -5.81 -6.25 -6.24
C ILE A 307 -7.26 -6.70 -6.20
N LYS A 308 -8.16 -5.78 -6.46
CA LYS A 308 -9.58 -6.05 -6.61
C LYS A 308 -9.93 -5.90 -8.08
N PRO A 309 -9.76 -6.95 -8.90
CA PRO A 309 -10.17 -6.89 -10.29
C PRO A 309 -11.66 -6.62 -10.32
N ALA A 310 -12.08 -5.62 -11.11
CA ALA A 310 -13.44 -5.62 -11.60
C ALA A 310 -13.58 -6.90 -12.44
N ASP A 311 -14.41 -7.84 -11.99
CA ASP A 311 -14.64 -9.10 -12.71
C ASP A 311 -15.26 -8.79 -14.09
N PRO A 312 -14.73 -9.28 -15.20
CA PRO A 312 -13.58 -10.19 -15.41
C PRO A 312 -12.27 -9.48 -15.84
N ALA A 313 -12.16 -8.19 -15.59
CA ALA A 313 -11.13 -7.35 -16.17
C ALA A 313 -9.78 -7.51 -15.48
N THR A 314 -8.80 -7.93 -16.25
CA THR A 314 -7.43 -8.17 -15.80
C THR A 314 -6.50 -6.98 -16.01
N GLY A 315 -6.99 -5.83 -16.54
CA GLY A 315 -6.14 -4.72 -16.98
C GLY A 315 -5.28 -5.05 -18.20
N VAL A 316 -5.59 -6.15 -18.88
CA VAL A 316 -4.95 -6.56 -20.13
C VAL A 316 -5.82 -6.13 -21.30
N PHE A 317 -5.26 -5.40 -22.24
CA PHE A 317 -5.98 -4.81 -23.37
C PHE A 317 -5.59 -5.51 -24.66
N GLU A 318 -6.59 -5.85 -25.44
CA GLU A 318 -6.49 -6.27 -26.83
C GLU A 318 -7.40 -5.34 -27.64
N VAL A 319 -6.88 -4.77 -28.72
CA VAL A 319 -7.61 -3.83 -29.58
C VAL A 319 -7.58 -4.36 -31.01
N SER A 320 -8.75 -4.65 -31.57
CA SER A 320 -8.86 -5.17 -32.92
C SER A 320 -8.30 -4.17 -33.93
N ALA A 321 -7.70 -4.68 -35.02
CA ALA A 321 -7.14 -3.84 -36.08
C ALA A 321 -8.14 -2.79 -36.58
N GLY A 322 -7.72 -1.53 -36.64
CA GLY A 322 -8.56 -0.39 -37.03
C GLY A 322 -9.47 0.17 -35.96
N GLU A 323 -9.66 -0.54 -34.83
CA GLU A 323 -10.45 -0.05 -33.71
C GLU A 323 -9.66 0.91 -32.82
N LYS A 324 -10.38 1.76 -32.06
CA LYS A 324 -9.81 2.65 -31.03
C LYS A 324 -10.39 2.31 -29.68
N LYS A 325 -9.52 2.31 -28.68
CA LYS A 325 -9.89 2.16 -27.27
C LYS A 325 -9.41 3.38 -26.50
N ASN A 326 -10.35 4.16 -25.96
CA ASN A 326 -10.06 5.30 -25.09
C ASN A 326 -9.99 4.81 -23.66
N LEU A 327 -8.86 5.05 -23.01
CA LEU A 327 -8.61 4.63 -21.63
C LEU A 327 -8.46 5.83 -20.70
N GLN A 328 -8.95 5.67 -19.50
CA GLN A 328 -8.76 6.62 -18.39
C GLN A 328 -8.09 5.89 -17.24
N VAL A 329 -6.93 6.40 -16.81
CA VAL A 329 -6.28 5.97 -15.56
C VAL A 329 -6.64 6.97 -14.50
N ARG A 330 -7.32 6.51 -13.44
CA ARG A 330 -7.70 7.30 -12.27
C ARG A 330 -6.76 7.01 -11.12
N LEU A 331 -6.18 8.06 -10.55
CA LEU A 331 -5.33 8.05 -9.39
C LEU A 331 -6.08 8.73 -8.26
N LYS A 332 -6.15 8.10 -7.08
CA LYS A 332 -6.93 8.62 -5.97
C LYS A 332 -6.19 8.40 -4.64
N ASP A 333 -6.04 9.47 -3.87
CA ASP A 333 -5.40 9.44 -2.57
C ASP A 333 -6.36 9.08 -1.41
N ALA A 334 -5.86 9.06 -0.19
CA ALA A 334 -6.63 8.78 1.01
C ALA A 334 -7.67 9.88 1.35
N TYR A 335 -7.46 11.10 0.88
CA TYR A 335 -8.36 12.25 1.06
C TYR A 335 -9.39 12.39 -0.05
N GLN A 336 -9.42 11.43 -0.99
CA GLN A 336 -10.33 11.38 -2.14
C GLN A 336 -10.00 12.37 -3.26
N ASN A 337 -8.85 13.08 -3.19
CA ASN A 337 -8.41 13.88 -4.32
C ASN A 337 -8.11 12.98 -5.51
N THR A 338 -8.57 13.35 -6.68
CA THR A 338 -8.55 12.49 -7.86
C THR A 338 -7.83 13.16 -9.03
N ARG A 339 -7.00 12.37 -9.72
CA ARG A 339 -6.36 12.77 -10.97
C ARG A 339 -6.67 11.75 -12.07
N ILE A 340 -6.94 12.23 -13.26
CA ILE A 340 -7.23 11.40 -14.44
C ILE A 340 -6.13 11.58 -15.47
N VAL A 341 -5.70 10.46 -16.07
CA VAL A 341 -4.83 10.41 -17.24
C VAL A 341 -5.58 9.74 -18.38
N LYS A 342 -5.75 10.42 -19.49
CA LYS A 342 -6.42 9.91 -20.71
C LYS A 342 -5.41 9.51 -21.77
N LEU A 343 -5.65 8.37 -22.43
CA LEU A 343 -4.85 7.90 -23.55
C LEU A 343 -5.72 7.10 -24.52
N THR A 344 -5.28 7.03 -25.80
CA THR A 344 -5.97 6.27 -26.82
C THR A 344 -5.04 5.21 -27.41
N LEU A 345 -5.49 3.95 -27.40
CA LEU A 345 -4.88 2.86 -28.12
C LEU A 345 -5.62 2.65 -29.46
N THR A 346 -4.88 2.34 -30.51
CA THR A 346 -5.45 1.92 -31.82
C THR A 346 -4.91 0.55 -32.15
N GLY A 347 -5.79 -0.39 -32.43
CA GLY A 347 -5.43 -1.73 -32.88
C GLY A 347 -4.78 -1.70 -34.25
N ALA A 348 -3.77 -2.52 -34.46
CA ALA A 348 -3.07 -2.71 -35.69
C ALA A 348 -2.81 -4.19 -35.97
N ASP A 349 -2.77 -4.57 -37.21
CA ASP A 349 -2.32 -5.91 -37.60
C ASP A 349 -0.82 -6.10 -37.26
N LEU A 350 -0.44 -7.33 -37.07
CA LEU A 350 0.95 -7.69 -36.99
C LEU A 350 1.60 -7.53 -38.34
N ASP A 351 2.42 -6.51 -38.49
CA ASP A 351 3.19 -6.29 -39.72
C ASP A 351 4.45 -7.18 -39.69
N SER A 352 4.42 -8.25 -40.45
CA SER A 352 5.53 -9.20 -40.56
C SER A 352 6.79 -8.59 -41.20
N THR A 353 6.67 -7.39 -41.81
CA THR A 353 7.80 -6.69 -42.46
C THR A 353 8.55 -5.74 -41.54
N ILE A 354 7.97 -5.39 -40.37
CA ILE A 354 8.67 -4.55 -39.41
C ILE A 354 9.66 -5.42 -38.67
N ALA A 355 10.87 -5.52 -39.18
CA ALA A 355 11.99 -6.04 -38.40
C ALA A 355 12.27 -5.07 -37.26
N ASP A 356 12.17 -5.52 -36.02
CA ASP A 356 12.79 -4.83 -34.87
C ASP A 356 14.26 -4.58 -35.25
N GLY A 357 14.72 -3.32 -35.13
CA GLY A 357 16.09 -2.94 -35.52
C GLY A 357 17.11 -3.91 -34.93
N ALA A 358 18.20 -4.13 -35.64
CA ALA A 358 19.18 -5.20 -35.46
C ALA A 358 19.25 -5.78 -34.02
N ALA A 359 18.60 -6.92 -33.84
CA ALA A 359 18.68 -7.63 -32.56
C ALA A 359 20.11 -8.17 -32.36
N PRO A 360 20.65 -8.24 -31.15
CA PRO A 360 21.95 -8.79 -30.89
C PRO A 360 22.05 -10.22 -31.44
N SER A 361 23.19 -10.56 -32.06
CA SER A 361 23.42 -11.90 -32.64
C SER A 361 23.35 -13.04 -31.61
N THR A 362 23.46 -12.70 -30.33
CA THR A 362 23.32 -13.61 -29.20
C THR A 362 22.28 -13.07 -28.22
N PRO A 363 21.48 -13.95 -27.57
CA PRO A 363 20.55 -13.53 -26.55
C PRO A 363 21.26 -12.76 -25.43
N GLN A 364 20.78 -11.58 -25.10
CA GLN A 364 21.26 -10.81 -23.97
C GLN A 364 20.33 -11.02 -22.80
N VAL A 365 20.87 -11.54 -21.71
CA VAL A 365 20.13 -11.74 -20.46
C VAL A 365 20.58 -10.68 -19.46
N SER A 366 19.61 -9.98 -18.88
CA SER A 366 19.86 -9.06 -17.78
C SER A 366 18.89 -9.35 -16.64
N TYR A 367 19.34 -9.09 -15.43
CA TYR A 367 18.55 -9.31 -14.23
C TYR A 367 18.31 -7.97 -13.54
N PHE A 368 17.09 -7.81 -13.06
CA PHE A 368 16.75 -6.75 -12.12
C PHE A 368 15.92 -7.39 -11.00
N ARG A 369 16.57 -7.59 -9.86
CA ARG A 369 16.02 -8.37 -8.73
C ARG A 369 15.58 -9.77 -9.19
N ASN A 370 14.30 -10.10 -9.09
CA ASN A 370 13.71 -11.40 -9.53
C ASN A 370 13.15 -11.35 -10.96
N VAL A 371 13.43 -10.29 -11.72
CA VAL A 371 12.99 -10.20 -13.11
C VAL A 371 14.16 -10.47 -14.03
N MET A 372 14.05 -11.51 -14.84
CA MET A 372 14.97 -11.82 -15.91
C MET A 372 14.45 -11.19 -17.21
N LYS A 373 15.26 -10.32 -17.83
CA LYS A 373 15.01 -9.79 -19.16
C LYS A 373 15.87 -10.53 -20.16
N ILE A 374 15.25 -11.10 -21.16
CA ILE A 374 15.94 -11.78 -22.26
C ILE A 374 15.66 -10.99 -23.53
N LYS A 375 16.69 -10.41 -24.15
CA LYS A 375 16.61 -9.90 -25.53
C LYS A 375 16.97 -11.04 -26.46
N VAL A 376 16.03 -11.46 -27.28
CA VAL A 376 16.20 -12.46 -28.32
C VAL A 376 16.01 -11.83 -29.70
N ARG A 377 16.64 -12.42 -30.72
CA ARG A 377 16.33 -12.08 -32.09
C ARG A 377 14.99 -12.69 -32.43
N GLN A 378 14.08 -11.90 -32.94
CA GLN A 378 12.84 -12.38 -33.49
C GLN A 378 13.15 -13.06 -34.83
N SER A 379 12.75 -14.31 -34.99
CA SER A 379 12.87 -15.07 -36.26
C SER A 379 11.87 -14.58 -37.30
#